data_30c0b20ebfed607cecdcbc8f77e233d0
#
_entry.id   30c0b20ebfed607cecdcbc8f77e233d0
#
_cell.length_a   1.000
_cell.length_b   1.000
_cell.length_c   1.000
_cell.angle_alpha   90.00
_cell.angle_beta   90.00
_cell.angle_gamma   90.00
#
_symmetry.space_group_name_H-M   'P 1'
#
loop_
_entity.id
_entity.type
_entity.pdbx_description
1 polymer ?
#
loop_
_entity_poly.entity_id
_entity_poly.type
_entity_poly.pdbx_seq_one_letter_code
_entity_poly.pdbx_strand_id
1 'polypeptide(L)'
;MIPLNYEQLLTAADQNGLAVKEHPLTDHDGLLKGKRIAIRKDIETQAEKSCVLAEELGHHYTTAGDILDQTDVMNQKQEYRARLYGYNLKIGLTGLIRAYEAGCRSLYEMADFLDATEEYLKEAIQCYRSKYGVCTSIDNYVVYFEPFAVMRMISVN
;
A
#
# COMPACT_ATOMS: atom_id res chain seq x y z
N MET A 1 10.91 -3.61 -4.96
CA MET A 1 10.76 -2.30 -4.27
C MET A 1 10.75 -2.53 -2.77
N ILE A 2 11.50 -1.74 -2.02
CA ILE A 2 11.54 -1.80 -0.56
C ILE A 2 10.29 -1.08 -0.03
N PRO A 3 9.51 -1.69 0.89
CA PRO A 3 8.39 -1.00 1.51
C PRO A 3 8.84 0.28 2.21
N LEU A 4 8.06 1.34 2.08
CA LEU A 4 8.42 2.68 2.56
C LEU A 4 7.62 3.07 3.80
N ASN A 5 8.30 3.62 4.80
CA ASN A 5 7.65 4.23 5.94
C ASN A 5 7.17 5.66 5.61
N TYR A 6 6.54 6.33 6.57
CA TYR A 6 5.95 7.66 6.34
C TYR A 6 6.98 8.70 5.89
N GLU A 7 8.14 8.77 6.55
CA GLU A 7 9.19 9.72 6.19
C GLU A 7 9.77 9.46 4.79
N GLN A 8 9.95 8.19 4.46
CA GLN A 8 10.43 7.80 3.13
C GLN A 8 9.41 8.13 2.04
N LEU A 9 8.12 7.96 2.33
CA LEU A 9 7.05 8.35 1.41
C LEU A 9 7.00 9.88 1.22
N LEU A 10 7.19 10.65 2.30
CA LEU A 10 7.28 12.11 2.22
C LEU A 10 8.45 12.54 1.35
N THR A 11 9.61 11.92 1.53
CA THR A 11 10.81 12.20 0.73
C THR A 11 10.58 11.86 -0.74
N ALA A 12 10.00 10.69 -1.02
CA ALA A 12 9.69 10.28 -2.39
C ALA A 12 8.70 11.24 -3.07
N ALA A 13 7.69 11.68 -2.34
CA ALA A 13 6.72 12.66 -2.84
C ALA A 13 7.40 13.99 -3.19
N ASP A 14 8.23 14.50 -2.31
CA ASP A 14 8.98 15.75 -2.53
C ASP A 14 9.89 15.66 -3.76
N GLN A 15 10.60 14.56 -3.91
CA GLN A 15 11.47 14.30 -5.06
C GLN A 15 10.70 14.28 -6.40
N ASN A 16 9.41 13.98 -6.36
CA ASN A 16 8.53 13.97 -7.53
C ASN A 16 7.69 15.25 -7.67
N GLY A 17 8.02 16.28 -6.91
CA GLY A 17 7.38 17.59 -7.01
C GLY A 17 6.01 17.68 -6.37
N LEU A 18 5.69 16.75 -5.46
CA LEU A 18 4.43 16.74 -4.71
C LEU A 18 4.62 17.43 -3.37
N ALA A 19 3.71 18.33 -3.02
CA ALA A 19 3.69 18.98 -1.72
C ALA A 19 2.73 18.26 -0.80
N VAL A 20 3.26 17.65 0.28
CA VAL A 20 2.48 16.94 1.29
C VAL A 20 2.46 17.77 2.57
N LYS A 21 1.27 18.05 3.09
CA LYS A 21 1.09 18.78 4.34
C LYS A 21 0.02 18.13 5.20
N GLU A 22 0.20 18.21 6.53
CA GLU A 22 -0.82 17.80 7.47
C GLU A 22 -1.76 18.98 7.74
N HIS A 23 -3.06 18.73 7.65
CA HIS A 23 -4.11 19.72 7.83
C HIS A 23 -5.24 19.17 8.73
N PRO A 24 -5.99 20.02 9.43
CA PRO A 24 -7.17 19.61 10.18
C PRO A 24 -8.33 19.29 9.23
N LEU A 25 -8.32 18.08 8.67
CA LEU A 25 -9.40 17.59 7.82
C LEU A 25 -10.52 17.01 8.68
N THR A 26 -11.77 17.18 8.26
CA THR A 26 -12.96 16.72 9.00
C THR A 26 -13.61 15.48 8.38
N ASP A 27 -13.68 15.41 7.06
CA ASP A 27 -14.44 14.38 6.35
C ASP A 27 -13.57 13.32 5.68
N HIS A 28 -12.27 13.57 5.59
CA HIS A 28 -11.33 12.68 4.90
C HIS A 28 -10.04 12.53 5.68
N ASP A 29 -9.42 11.37 5.57
CA ASP A 29 -8.08 11.13 6.13
C ASP A 29 -6.99 11.73 5.26
N GLY A 30 -7.21 11.75 3.96
CA GLY A 30 -6.32 12.36 2.98
C GLY A 30 -7.09 12.98 1.83
N LEU A 31 -6.48 13.95 1.18
CA LEU A 31 -7.01 14.61 -0.02
C LEU A 31 -5.89 14.87 -1.01
N LEU A 32 -6.17 14.58 -2.27
CA LEU A 32 -5.28 14.90 -3.38
C LEU A 32 -5.92 15.99 -4.24
N LYS A 33 -5.19 17.07 -4.48
CA LYS A 33 -5.61 18.14 -5.38
C LYS A 33 -4.42 18.61 -6.23
N GLY A 34 -4.40 18.21 -7.49
CA GLY A 34 -3.27 18.46 -8.38
C GLY A 34 -1.99 17.82 -7.85
N LYS A 35 -0.99 18.62 -7.53
CA LYS A 35 0.29 18.17 -6.96
C LYS A 35 0.37 18.41 -5.43
N ARG A 36 -0.76 18.58 -4.78
CA ARG A 36 -0.85 18.79 -3.34
C ARG A 36 -1.59 17.66 -2.68
N ILE A 37 -1.02 17.15 -1.62
CA ILE A 37 -1.63 16.12 -0.78
C ILE A 37 -1.77 16.68 0.63
N ALA A 38 -2.97 16.57 1.19
CA ALA A 38 -3.25 16.87 2.58
C ALA A 38 -3.48 15.57 3.34
N ILE A 39 -2.84 15.43 4.50
CA ILE A 39 -3.05 14.31 5.43
C ILE A 39 -3.70 14.88 6.69
N ARG A 40 -4.72 14.20 7.20
CA ARG A 40 -5.39 14.63 8.43
C ARG A 40 -4.39 14.69 9.60
N LYS A 41 -4.30 15.86 10.21
CA LYS A 41 -3.29 16.16 11.23
C LYS A 41 -3.45 15.34 12.51
N ASP A 42 -4.67 15.03 12.91
CA ASP A 42 -4.98 14.34 14.17
C ASP A 42 -4.98 12.82 14.08
N ILE A 43 -4.51 12.24 12.99
CA ILE A 43 -4.25 10.80 12.92
C ILE A 43 -3.17 10.44 13.95
N GLU A 44 -3.47 9.48 14.81
CA GLU A 44 -2.66 9.22 16.01
C GLU A 44 -1.28 8.60 15.72
N THR A 45 -1.18 7.73 14.71
CA THR A 45 0.04 6.97 14.45
C THR A 45 0.68 7.30 13.11
N GLN A 46 2.01 7.21 13.06
CA GLN A 46 2.78 7.34 11.83
C GLN A 46 2.43 6.24 10.83
N ALA A 47 2.17 5.03 11.32
CA ALA A 47 1.78 3.90 10.48
C ALA A 47 0.49 4.21 9.72
N GLU A 48 -0.52 4.74 10.39
CA GLU A 48 -1.78 5.11 9.76
C GLU A 48 -1.61 6.27 8.77
N LYS A 49 -0.85 7.31 9.13
CA LYS A 49 -0.51 8.41 8.21
C LYS A 49 0.19 7.91 6.96
N SER A 50 1.10 6.98 7.11
CA SER A 50 1.84 6.34 6.03
C SER A 50 0.91 5.59 5.05
N CYS A 51 -0.07 4.88 5.57
CA CYS A 51 -1.07 4.19 4.75
C CYS A 51 -1.94 5.18 3.97
N VAL A 52 -2.38 6.26 4.61
CA VAL A 52 -3.15 7.33 3.97
C VAL A 52 -2.33 7.99 2.85
N LEU A 53 -1.08 8.32 3.12
CA LEU A 53 -0.19 8.91 2.11
C LEU A 53 0.03 7.97 0.92
N ALA A 54 0.23 6.68 1.17
CA ALA A 54 0.39 5.69 0.10
C ALA A 54 -0.85 5.63 -0.79
N GLU A 55 -2.04 5.71 -0.21
CA GLU A 55 -3.30 5.74 -0.97
C GLU A 55 -3.40 6.99 -1.85
N GLU A 56 -3.09 8.17 -1.30
CA GLU A 56 -3.11 9.41 -2.07
C GLU A 56 -2.06 9.44 -3.19
N LEU A 57 -0.88 8.88 -2.94
CA LEU A 57 0.14 8.69 -3.97
C LEU A 57 -0.34 7.73 -5.05
N GLY A 58 -1.04 6.67 -4.66
CA GLY A 58 -1.68 5.75 -5.60
C GLY A 58 -2.66 6.47 -6.52
N HIS A 59 -3.51 7.33 -5.99
CA HIS A 59 -4.42 8.15 -6.77
C HIS A 59 -3.67 9.08 -7.73
N HIS A 60 -2.63 9.74 -7.24
CA HIS A 60 -1.85 10.66 -8.07
C HIS A 60 -1.19 9.95 -9.25
N TYR A 61 -0.52 8.83 -9.02
CA TYR A 61 0.26 8.15 -10.06
C TYR A 61 -0.57 7.31 -11.02
N THR A 62 -1.80 6.97 -10.67
CA THR A 62 -2.67 6.13 -11.52
C THR A 62 -3.77 6.89 -12.20
N THR A 63 -4.07 8.11 -11.77
CA THR A 63 -5.07 8.97 -12.41
C THR A 63 -4.42 9.69 -13.59
N ALA A 64 -4.76 9.26 -14.80
CA ALA A 64 -4.30 9.90 -16.03
C ALA A 64 -5.50 10.56 -16.73
N GLY A 65 -5.47 11.89 -16.87
CA GLY A 65 -6.42 12.66 -17.67
C GLY A 65 -7.64 13.17 -16.89
N ASP A 66 -8.48 13.91 -17.60
CA ASP A 66 -9.72 14.49 -17.07
C ASP A 66 -10.77 13.40 -16.83
N ILE A 67 -11.22 13.32 -15.59
CA ILE A 67 -12.11 12.25 -15.11
C ILE A 67 -13.60 12.63 -15.27
N LEU A 68 -13.92 13.65 -16.04
CA LEU A 68 -15.25 14.27 -16.04
C LEU A 68 -16.39 13.40 -16.57
N ASP A 69 -16.09 12.28 -17.25
CA ASP A 69 -17.12 11.43 -17.88
C ASP A 69 -16.93 9.92 -17.64
N GLN A 70 -16.45 9.53 -16.45
CA GLN A 70 -16.25 8.10 -16.19
C GLN A 70 -17.52 7.38 -15.75
N THR A 71 -17.79 6.23 -16.37
CA THR A 71 -18.83 5.33 -15.90
C THR A 71 -18.44 4.73 -14.54
N ASP A 72 -19.41 4.25 -13.76
CA ASP A 72 -19.15 3.61 -12.46
C ASP A 72 -18.13 2.46 -12.57
N VAL A 73 -18.17 1.70 -13.67
CA VAL A 73 -17.21 0.61 -13.93
C VAL A 73 -15.80 1.13 -14.12
N MET A 74 -15.62 2.25 -14.82
CA MET A 74 -14.31 2.88 -15.02
C MET A 74 -13.76 3.45 -13.72
N ASN A 75 -14.63 4.06 -12.91
CA ASN A 75 -14.27 4.56 -11.58
C ASN A 75 -13.82 3.45 -10.66
N GLN A 76 -14.47 2.30 -10.67
CA GLN A 76 -14.08 1.12 -9.89
C GLN A 76 -12.73 0.57 -10.32
N LYS A 77 -12.46 0.50 -11.62
CA LYS A 77 -11.16 0.07 -12.16
C LYS A 77 -10.04 1.03 -11.77
N GLN A 78 -10.32 2.32 -11.81
CA GLN A 78 -9.35 3.34 -11.45
C GLN A 78 -9.05 3.32 -9.96
N GLU A 79 -10.08 3.17 -9.13
CA GLU A 79 -9.93 3.02 -7.68
C GLU A 79 -9.10 1.78 -7.33
N TYR A 80 -9.37 0.66 -7.99
CA TYR A 80 -8.60 -0.57 -7.84
C TYR A 80 -7.11 -0.36 -8.16
N ARG A 81 -6.82 0.32 -9.27
CA ARG A 81 -5.42 0.62 -9.67
C ARG A 81 -4.73 1.51 -8.65
N ALA A 82 -5.42 2.52 -8.15
CA ALA A 82 -4.89 3.43 -7.15
C ALA A 82 -4.56 2.70 -5.85
N ARG A 83 -5.46 1.86 -5.37
CA ARG A 83 -5.24 1.04 -4.17
C ARG A 83 -4.10 0.06 -4.34
N LEU A 84 -4.08 -0.66 -5.47
CA LEU A 84 -3.00 -1.60 -5.75
C LEU A 84 -1.64 -0.91 -5.77
N TYR A 85 -1.55 0.27 -6.37
CA TYR A 85 -0.33 1.07 -6.36
C TYR A 85 0.11 1.43 -4.94
N GLY A 86 -0.83 1.89 -4.11
CA GLY A 86 -0.57 2.22 -2.70
C GLY A 86 -0.11 1.01 -1.90
N TYR A 87 -0.77 -0.14 -2.07
CA TYR A 87 -0.36 -1.38 -1.40
C TYR A 87 1.04 -1.82 -1.83
N ASN A 88 1.38 -1.67 -3.09
CA ASN A 88 2.72 -2.01 -3.58
C ASN A 88 3.80 -1.06 -3.04
N LEU A 89 3.48 0.22 -2.80
CA LEU A 89 4.39 1.17 -2.16
C LEU A 89 4.68 0.80 -0.71
N LYS A 90 3.65 0.38 0.03
CA LYS A 90 3.74 0.12 1.47
C LYS A 90 4.10 -1.32 1.82
N ILE A 91 3.59 -2.26 1.06
CA ILE A 91 3.66 -3.68 1.36
C ILE A 91 4.46 -4.39 0.26
N GLY A 92 3.80 -4.66 -0.87
CA GLY A 92 4.36 -5.44 -1.96
C GLY A 92 4.61 -6.90 -1.57
N LEU A 93 4.77 -7.76 -2.54
CA LEU A 93 5.15 -9.15 -2.29
C LEU A 93 6.52 -9.23 -1.60
N THR A 94 7.43 -8.36 -1.98
CA THR A 94 8.77 -8.23 -1.36
C THR A 94 8.65 -7.88 0.12
N GLY A 95 7.74 -7.00 0.49
CA GLY A 95 7.51 -6.63 1.90
C GLY A 95 7.02 -7.80 2.73
N LEU A 96 6.08 -8.58 2.20
CA LEU A 96 5.57 -9.78 2.86
C LEU A 96 6.69 -10.81 3.09
N ILE A 97 7.54 -11.01 2.09
CA ILE A 97 8.68 -11.93 2.19
C ILE A 97 9.70 -11.44 3.21
N ARG A 98 10.03 -10.15 3.19
CA ARG A 98 10.98 -9.56 4.15
C ARG A 98 10.49 -9.66 5.58
N ALA A 99 9.20 -9.43 5.82
CA ALA A 99 8.60 -9.61 7.14
C ALA A 99 8.73 -11.07 7.60
N TYR A 100 8.46 -12.02 6.71
CA TYR A 100 8.65 -13.44 7.00
C TYR A 100 10.10 -13.76 7.33
N GLU A 101 11.06 -13.28 6.54
CA GLU A 101 12.50 -13.47 6.78
C GLU A 101 12.96 -12.85 8.11
N ALA A 102 12.34 -11.74 8.52
CA ALA A 102 12.61 -11.08 9.80
C ALA A 102 12.02 -11.83 11.01
N GLY A 103 11.28 -12.93 10.77
CA GLY A 103 10.70 -13.75 11.82
C GLY A 103 9.25 -13.47 12.16
N CYS A 104 8.59 -12.55 11.45
CA CYS A 104 7.18 -12.27 11.68
C CYS A 104 6.31 -13.48 11.33
N ARG A 105 5.40 -13.84 12.21
CA ARG A 105 4.51 -15.02 12.05
C ARG A 105 3.03 -14.70 12.24
N SER A 106 2.71 -13.45 12.58
CA SER A 106 1.33 -12.95 12.69
C SER A 106 1.15 -11.71 11.83
N LEU A 107 -0.10 -11.39 11.49
CA LEU A 107 -0.41 -10.15 10.76
C LEU A 107 -0.04 -8.91 11.57
N TYR A 108 -0.21 -8.98 12.89
CA TYR A 108 0.20 -7.90 13.79
C TYR A 108 1.70 -7.62 13.69
N GLU A 109 2.52 -8.66 13.81
CA GLU A 109 3.98 -8.52 13.71
C GLU A 109 4.41 -8.02 12.33
N MET A 110 3.76 -8.49 11.28
CA MET A 110 4.05 -8.06 9.91
C MET A 110 3.67 -6.60 9.68
N ALA A 111 2.51 -6.18 10.17
CA ALA A 111 2.07 -4.79 10.06
C ALA A 111 3.03 -3.86 10.80
N ASP A 112 3.44 -4.23 12.00
CA ASP A 112 4.42 -3.46 12.78
C ASP A 112 5.77 -3.36 12.05
N PHE A 113 6.26 -4.46 11.51
CA PHE A 113 7.50 -4.50 10.72
C PHE A 113 7.42 -3.60 9.48
N LEU A 114 6.26 -3.57 8.81
CA LEU A 114 6.05 -2.81 7.59
C LEU A 114 5.59 -1.36 7.83
N ASP A 115 5.50 -0.95 9.08
CA ASP A 115 4.99 0.38 9.47
C ASP A 115 3.62 0.68 8.85
N ALA A 116 2.74 -0.30 8.91
CA ALA A 116 1.38 -0.25 8.40
C ALA A 116 0.38 -0.66 9.48
N THR A 117 -0.89 -0.36 9.28
CA THR A 117 -1.94 -0.87 10.15
C THR A 117 -2.28 -2.31 9.76
N GLU A 118 -2.76 -3.12 10.73
CA GLU A 118 -3.25 -4.48 10.43
C GLU A 118 -4.36 -4.47 9.38
N GLU A 119 -5.27 -3.50 9.49
CA GLU A 119 -6.39 -3.35 8.55
C GLU A 119 -5.87 -3.12 7.13
N TYR A 120 -4.94 -2.19 6.97
CA TYR A 120 -4.33 -1.91 5.66
C TYR A 120 -3.62 -3.15 5.10
N LEU A 121 -2.90 -3.88 5.94
CA LEU A 121 -2.22 -5.12 5.55
C LEU A 121 -3.23 -6.19 5.08
N LYS A 122 -4.33 -6.36 5.80
CA LYS A 122 -5.40 -7.30 5.41
C LYS A 122 -6.01 -6.94 4.06
N GLU A 123 -6.29 -5.67 3.84
CA GLU A 123 -6.82 -5.16 2.57
C GLU A 123 -5.83 -5.39 1.42
N ALA A 124 -4.55 -5.14 1.65
CA ALA A 124 -3.50 -5.39 0.67
C ALA A 124 -3.43 -6.87 0.28
N ILE A 125 -3.44 -7.77 1.26
CA ILE A 125 -3.42 -9.23 1.03
C ILE A 125 -4.65 -9.66 0.22
N GLN A 126 -5.81 -9.13 0.54
CA GLN A 126 -7.04 -9.43 -0.21
C GLN A 126 -6.97 -8.91 -1.65
N CYS A 127 -6.41 -7.73 -1.86
CA CYS A 127 -6.16 -7.19 -3.17
C CYS A 127 -5.22 -8.08 -3.98
N TYR A 128 -4.15 -8.57 -3.37
CA TYR A 128 -3.21 -9.50 -4.02
C TYR A 128 -3.88 -10.84 -4.34
N ARG A 129 -4.75 -11.32 -3.47
CA ARG A 129 -5.55 -12.52 -3.76
C ARG A 129 -6.40 -12.33 -5.02
N SER A 130 -7.05 -11.19 -5.15
CA SER A 130 -7.86 -10.86 -6.34
C SER A 130 -7.01 -10.80 -7.60
N LYS A 131 -5.77 -10.32 -7.49
CA LYS A 131 -4.85 -10.16 -8.61
C LYS A 131 -4.15 -11.47 -9.00
N TYR A 132 -3.66 -12.22 -8.02
CA TYR A 132 -2.77 -13.38 -8.25
C TYR A 132 -3.46 -14.73 -8.03
N GLY A 133 -4.67 -14.76 -7.46
CA GLY A 133 -5.35 -15.99 -7.08
C GLY A 133 -4.96 -16.45 -5.67
N VAL A 134 -5.01 -17.75 -5.45
CA VAL A 134 -4.76 -18.35 -4.12
C VAL A 134 -3.33 -18.12 -3.66
N CYS A 135 -2.37 -18.20 -4.58
CA CYS A 135 -0.95 -18.01 -4.27
C CYS A 135 -0.20 -17.51 -5.50
N THR A 136 1.00 -17.02 -5.26
CA THR A 136 1.94 -16.66 -6.32
C THR A 136 3.37 -16.96 -5.86
N SER A 137 4.26 -17.18 -6.80
CA SER A 137 5.68 -17.39 -6.49
C SER A 137 6.50 -16.19 -6.93
N ILE A 138 7.49 -15.86 -6.12
CA ILE A 138 8.47 -14.83 -6.39
C ILE A 138 9.82 -15.31 -5.86
N ASP A 139 10.82 -15.36 -6.74
CA ASP A 139 12.13 -15.95 -6.44
C ASP A 139 11.96 -17.39 -5.92
N ASN A 140 12.51 -17.73 -4.76
CA ASN A 140 12.40 -19.04 -4.12
C ASN A 140 11.32 -19.10 -3.03
N TYR A 141 10.32 -18.20 -3.10
CA TYR A 141 9.21 -18.15 -2.15
C TYR A 141 7.88 -18.39 -2.84
N VAL A 142 6.93 -18.95 -2.10
CA VAL A 142 5.50 -18.99 -2.46
C VAL A 142 4.74 -18.21 -1.41
N VAL A 143 3.94 -17.27 -1.84
CA VAL A 143 3.06 -16.46 -0.97
C VAL A 143 1.63 -16.92 -1.20
N TYR A 144 0.99 -17.43 -0.16
CA TYR A 144 -0.42 -17.78 -0.14
C TYR A 144 -1.20 -16.63 0.48
N PHE A 145 -2.36 -16.32 -0.09
CA PHE A 145 -3.18 -15.19 0.36
C PHE A 145 -4.39 -15.59 1.18
N GLU A 146 -4.80 -16.87 1.10
CA GLU A 146 -5.91 -17.38 1.92
C GLU A 146 -5.81 -18.92 2.07
N PRO A 147 -5.48 -19.41 3.28
CA PRO A 147 -4.99 -18.63 4.41
C PRO A 147 -3.63 -17.98 4.07
N PHE A 148 -3.34 -16.84 4.71
CA PHE A 148 -2.07 -16.17 4.45
C PHE A 148 -0.90 -16.99 4.99
N ALA A 149 0.08 -17.25 4.13
CA ALA A 149 1.31 -17.96 4.49
C ALA A 149 2.42 -17.63 3.51
N VAL A 150 3.64 -17.60 3.99
CA VAL A 150 4.85 -17.50 3.15
C VAL A 150 5.65 -18.77 3.33
N MET A 151 6.03 -19.38 2.24
CA MET A 151 6.82 -20.61 2.24
C MET A 151 8.07 -20.42 1.40
N ARG A 152 9.20 -20.85 1.94
CA ARG A 152 10.45 -20.88 1.19
C ARG A 152 10.55 -22.22 0.46
N MET A 153 10.77 -22.17 -0.84
CA MET A 153 11.02 -23.37 -1.64
C MET A 153 12.46 -23.84 -1.41
N ILE A 154 12.63 -25.13 -1.15
CA ILE A 154 13.94 -25.74 -1.01
C ILE A 154 14.28 -26.34 -2.38
N SER A 155 15.41 -25.89 -2.99
CA SER A 155 15.93 -26.56 -4.16
C SER A 155 16.54 -27.89 -3.74
N VAL A 156 15.95 -29.01 -4.21
CA VAL A 156 16.52 -30.33 -4.06
C VAL A 156 17.37 -30.58 -5.30
N ASN A 157 18.67 -30.50 -5.14
CA ASN A 157 19.61 -30.93 -6.18
C ASN A 157 19.86 -32.42 -6.08
#